data_9b77d26dfac4c5723c61489b92ab68b6
#
_entry.id   9b77d26dfac4c5723c61489b92ab68b6
#
_cell.length_a   1.000
_cell.length_b   1.000
_cell.length_c   1.000
_cell.angle_alpha   90.00
_cell.angle_beta   90.00
_cell.angle_gamma   90.00
#
_symmetry.space_group_name_H-M   'P 1'
#
loop_
_entity.id
_entity.type
_entity.pdbx_description
1 polymer ?
#
loop_
_entity_poly.entity_id
_entity_poly.type
_entity_poly.pdbx_seq_one_letter_code
_entity_poly.pdbx_strand_id
1 'polypeptide(L)'
;MLIEKRLIKFNFSKREGMVRPTFIVVHDTGNPRAGADALAHYRYFNGGNRKASAHYFVDDKRIVETVETVNASWHCGDGHGRYGITNSNSIGVEICVNSDGDYDKALENARVVI
;
A
#
# COMPACT_ATOMS: atom_id res chain seq x y z
N MET A 1 -9.06 14.87 3.56
CA MET A 1 -9.54 13.48 3.38
C MET A 1 -9.09 12.63 4.53
N LEU A 2 -10.00 11.86 5.11
CA LEU A 2 -9.69 11.00 6.24
C LEU A 2 -9.10 9.67 5.76
N ILE A 3 -8.16 9.15 6.54
CA ILE A 3 -7.59 7.81 6.31
C ILE A 3 -8.49 6.80 7.00
N GLU A 4 -9.00 5.83 6.25
CA GLU A 4 -9.79 4.73 6.79
C GLU A 4 -8.87 3.59 7.18
N LYS A 5 -8.89 3.20 8.45
CA LYS A 5 -8.08 2.08 8.92
C LYS A 5 -8.87 0.77 8.74
N ARG A 6 -8.37 -0.10 7.87
CA ARG A 6 -8.94 -1.44 7.63
C ARG A 6 -7.79 -2.44 7.58
N LEU A 7 -7.35 -2.89 8.74
CA LEU A 7 -6.15 -3.70 8.84
C LEU A 7 -6.37 -5.12 8.33
N ILE A 8 -5.43 -5.59 7.52
CA ILE A 8 -5.43 -6.96 7.01
C ILE A 8 -4.85 -7.90 8.08
N LYS A 9 -5.20 -9.18 7.97
CA LYS A 9 -4.78 -10.24 8.91
C LYS A 9 -3.61 -11.04 8.39
N PHE A 10 -3.21 -10.84 7.15
CA PHE A 10 -2.16 -11.60 6.46
C PHE A 10 -1.21 -10.62 5.77
N ASN A 11 -0.09 -11.14 5.26
CA ASN A 11 0.76 -10.41 4.32
C ASN A 11 1.49 -9.21 4.93
N PHE A 12 1.85 -9.30 6.20
CA PHE A 12 2.68 -8.29 6.84
C PHE A 12 3.56 -8.95 7.90
N SER A 13 4.58 -8.24 8.34
CA SER A 13 5.52 -8.73 9.34
C SER A 13 6.03 -7.58 10.19
N LYS A 14 6.74 -7.92 11.26
CA LYS A 14 7.48 -6.91 12.01
C LYS A 14 8.64 -6.42 11.17
N ARG A 15 9.05 -5.17 11.39
CA ARG A 15 10.25 -4.66 10.72
C ARG A 15 11.48 -5.36 11.26
N GLU A 16 12.31 -5.87 10.36
CA GLU A 16 13.56 -6.50 10.75
C GLU A 16 14.50 -5.47 11.39
N GLY A 17 15.16 -5.88 12.45
CA GLY A 17 16.09 -5.00 13.18
C GLY A 17 15.38 -3.86 13.92
N MET A 18 14.07 -3.88 14.02
CA MET A 18 13.25 -2.82 14.64
C MET A 18 13.60 -1.43 14.09
N VAL A 19 13.98 -1.35 12.82
CA VAL A 19 14.34 -0.09 12.18
C VAL A 19 13.09 0.76 11.90
N ARG A 20 13.29 2.08 11.89
CA ARG A 20 12.24 3.00 11.48
C ARG A 20 12.22 3.08 9.95
N PRO A 21 11.05 3.32 9.34
CA PRO A 21 11.01 3.54 7.91
C PRO A 21 11.71 4.86 7.56
N THR A 22 12.57 4.81 6.58
CA THR A 22 13.32 5.98 6.07
C THR A 22 12.96 6.32 4.63
N PHE A 23 12.18 5.46 3.98
CA PHE A 23 11.75 5.66 2.60
C PHE A 23 10.24 5.53 2.51
N ILE A 24 9.64 6.30 1.60
CA ILE A 24 8.26 6.10 1.14
C ILE A 24 8.35 5.70 -0.32
N VAL A 25 7.77 4.55 -0.66
CA VAL A 25 7.78 4.05 -2.04
C VAL A 25 6.36 4.11 -2.57
N VAL A 26 6.18 4.83 -3.66
CA VAL A 26 4.88 4.99 -4.30
C VAL A 26 4.83 4.09 -5.52
N HIS A 27 3.84 3.22 -5.54
CA HIS A 27 3.58 2.31 -6.66
C HIS A 27 2.21 2.64 -7.25
N ASP A 28 1.93 2.19 -8.46
CA ASP A 28 0.54 1.99 -8.87
C ASP A 28 0.20 0.50 -8.73
N THR A 29 -1.10 0.20 -8.65
CA THR A 29 -1.54 -1.18 -8.44
C THR A 29 -1.37 -2.05 -9.69
N GLY A 30 -1.20 -1.44 -10.85
CA GLY A 30 -1.10 -2.16 -12.11
C GLY A 30 -2.38 -2.87 -12.54
N ASN A 31 -3.49 -2.65 -11.84
CA ASN A 31 -4.75 -3.33 -12.11
C ASN A 31 -5.81 -2.32 -12.60
N PRO A 32 -6.01 -2.21 -13.94
CA PRO A 32 -6.96 -1.25 -14.51
C PRO A 32 -8.41 -1.73 -14.52
N ARG A 33 -8.72 -2.90 -13.99
CA ARG A 33 -10.10 -3.41 -13.99
C ARG A 33 -11.05 -2.42 -13.31
N ALA A 34 -12.25 -2.30 -13.86
CA ALA A 34 -13.33 -1.59 -13.20
C ALA A 34 -13.58 -2.23 -11.83
N GLY A 35 -13.71 -1.40 -10.79
CA GLY A 35 -13.92 -1.86 -9.43
C GLY A 35 -12.64 -2.24 -8.68
N ALA A 36 -11.46 -2.18 -9.30
CA ALA A 36 -10.19 -2.47 -8.62
C ALA A 36 -9.73 -1.25 -7.82
N ASP A 37 -10.52 -0.84 -6.87
CA ASP A 37 -10.31 0.31 -6.00
C ASP A 37 -9.62 -0.07 -4.68
N ALA A 38 -9.50 0.88 -3.78
CA ALA A 38 -8.80 0.67 -2.51
C ALA A 38 -9.46 -0.42 -1.65
N LEU A 39 -10.80 -0.43 -1.58
CA LEU A 39 -11.52 -1.45 -0.81
C LEU A 39 -11.38 -2.84 -1.44
N ALA A 40 -11.36 -2.92 -2.76
CA ALA A 40 -11.16 -4.20 -3.45
C ALA A 40 -9.77 -4.78 -3.14
N HIS A 41 -8.74 -3.93 -3.09
CA HIS A 41 -7.40 -4.37 -2.71
C HIS A 41 -7.34 -4.79 -1.24
N TYR A 42 -7.99 -4.05 -0.34
CA TYR A 42 -8.10 -4.47 1.04
C TYR A 42 -8.71 -5.89 1.15
N ARG A 43 -9.82 -6.14 0.47
CA ARG A 43 -10.48 -7.46 0.52
C ARG A 43 -9.58 -8.55 -0.02
N TYR A 44 -8.87 -8.28 -1.10
CA TYR A 44 -7.97 -9.25 -1.71
C TYR A 44 -6.84 -9.63 -0.74
N PHE A 45 -6.13 -8.64 -0.19
CA PHE A 45 -5.01 -8.90 0.69
C PHE A 45 -5.42 -9.38 2.09
N ASN A 46 -6.68 -9.18 2.47
CA ASN A 46 -7.23 -9.74 3.70
C ASN A 46 -7.86 -11.12 3.50
N GLY A 47 -7.82 -11.65 2.29
CA GLY A 47 -8.44 -12.93 1.94
C GLY A 47 -7.54 -14.14 2.03
N GLY A 48 -6.29 -13.99 2.43
CA GLY A 48 -5.35 -15.10 2.56
C GLY A 48 -3.93 -14.69 2.22
N ASN A 49 -3.04 -15.67 2.12
CA ASN A 49 -1.65 -15.43 1.80
C ASN A 49 -1.50 -15.06 0.32
N ARG A 50 -1.17 -13.80 0.05
CA ARG A 50 -0.95 -13.27 -1.31
C ARG A 50 0.52 -12.94 -1.57
N LYS A 51 1.37 -13.03 -0.54
CA LYS A 51 2.82 -12.74 -0.61
C LYS A 51 3.13 -11.30 -1.02
N ALA A 52 2.19 -10.41 -0.83
CA ALA A 52 2.32 -8.99 -1.17
C ALA A 52 1.34 -8.18 -0.33
N SER A 53 1.64 -6.91 -0.13
CA SER A 53 0.75 -5.94 0.51
C SER A 53 1.32 -4.54 0.36
N ALA A 54 0.61 -3.55 0.89
CA ALA A 54 1.11 -2.18 1.04
C ALA A 54 0.55 -1.62 2.34
N HIS A 55 1.07 -0.50 2.80
CA HIS A 55 0.50 0.19 3.96
C HIS A 55 -0.78 0.91 3.61
N TYR A 56 -0.80 1.56 2.45
CA TYR A 56 -1.94 2.37 2.01
C TYR A 56 -2.33 2.03 0.59
N PHE A 57 -3.63 1.94 0.36
CA PHE A 57 -4.23 1.90 -0.98
C PHE A 57 -5.06 3.15 -1.14
N VAL A 58 -4.83 3.89 -2.23
CA VAL A 58 -5.44 5.19 -2.47
C VAL A 58 -6.17 5.17 -3.81
N ASP A 59 -7.44 5.52 -3.79
CA ASP A 59 -8.21 5.73 -5.01
C ASP A 59 -8.79 7.15 -5.04
N ASP A 60 -9.67 7.44 -5.98
CA ASP A 60 -10.24 8.77 -6.15
C ASP A 60 -11.21 9.16 -5.03
N LYS A 61 -11.63 8.21 -4.19
CA LYS A 61 -12.65 8.44 -3.16
C LYS A 61 -12.15 8.22 -1.75
N ARG A 62 -11.10 7.42 -1.55
CA ARG A 62 -10.67 7.05 -0.20
C ARG A 62 -9.21 6.68 -0.11
N ILE A 63 -8.70 6.78 1.11
CA ILE A 63 -7.38 6.28 1.50
C ILE A 63 -7.62 5.19 2.54
N VAL A 64 -7.15 3.98 2.26
CA VAL A 64 -7.33 2.83 3.16
C VAL A 64 -5.96 2.42 3.70
N GLU A 65 -5.80 2.48 5.02
CA GLU A 65 -4.61 1.96 5.70
C GLU A 65 -4.84 0.48 5.99
N THR A 66 -4.06 -0.38 5.37
CA THR A 66 -4.21 -1.84 5.49
C THR A 66 -3.15 -2.48 6.37
N VAL A 67 -2.01 -1.83 6.55
CA VAL A 67 -0.95 -2.26 7.46
C VAL A 67 -0.50 -1.05 8.26
N GLU A 68 -0.38 -1.21 9.58
CA GLU A 68 0.13 -0.12 10.41
C GLU A 68 1.59 0.15 10.10
N THR A 69 1.98 1.41 10.14
CA THR A 69 3.35 1.80 9.74
C THR A 69 4.44 1.29 10.67
N VAL A 70 4.07 0.86 11.88
CA VAL A 70 5.00 0.18 12.79
C VAL A 70 5.42 -1.19 12.26
N ASN A 71 4.62 -1.78 11.39
CA ASN A 71 4.90 -3.06 10.75
C ASN A 71 5.40 -2.86 9.32
N ALA A 72 6.04 -3.91 8.78
CA ALA A 72 6.44 -3.95 7.38
C ALA A 72 5.31 -4.48 6.52
N SER A 73 4.98 -3.80 5.44
CA SER A 73 4.17 -4.37 4.37
C SER A 73 5.10 -4.99 3.31
N TRP A 74 4.56 -5.86 2.48
CA TRP A 74 5.35 -6.61 1.49
C TRP A 74 5.12 -6.00 0.10
N HIS A 75 5.79 -4.87 -0.17
CA HIS A 75 5.51 -4.08 -1.37
C HIS A 75 6.69 -3.97 -2.35
N CYS A 76 7.93 -4.20 -1.91
CA CYS A 76 9.09 -3.93 -2.77
C CYS A 76 10.13 -5.05 -2.78
N GLY A 77 9.83 -6.19 -2.14
CA GLY A 77 10.80 -7.29 -2.02
C GLY A 77 11.99 -6.93 -1.13
N ASP A 78 12.44 -7.87 -0.33
CA ASP A 78 13.48 -7.60 0.65
C ASP A 78 14.86 -7.63 0.01
N GLY A 79 15.42 -6.50 -0.25
CA GLY A 79 16.81 -6.37 -0.58
C GLY A 79 17.19 -6.65 -2.02
N HIS A 80 16.24 -6.82 -2.92
CA HIS A 80 16.54 -6.71 -4.34
C HIS A 80 16.77 -5.24 -4.71
N GLY A 81 16.66 -4.37 -3.71
CA GLY A 81 16.72 -2.93 -3.87
C GLY A 81 18.10 -2.45 -4.28
N ARG A 82 18.21 -2.05 -5.53
CA ARG A 82 19.38 -1.36 -6.06
C ARG A 82 19.78 -0.17 -5.18
N TYR A 83 18.84 0.37 -4.43
CA TYR A 83 19.02 1.59 -3.63
C TYR A 83 18.97 1.32 -2.12
N GLY A 84 19.03 0.07 -1.71
CA GLY A 84 18.95 -0.29 -0.30
C GLY A 84 17.56 -0.13 0.33
N ILE A 85 16.53 -0.11 -0.50
CA ILE A 85 15.14 0.00 -0.01
C ILE A 85 14.58 -1.41 0.15
N THR A 86 14.06 -1.68 1.35
CA THR A 86 13.49 -2.98 1.72
C THR A 86 12.10 -2.79 2.30
N ASN A 87 11.36 -3.87 2.46
CA ASN A 87 10.07 -3.83 3.17
C ASN A 87 10.25 -3.31 4.61
N SER A 88 11.36 -3.64 5.24
CA SER A 88 11.60 -3.25 6.63
C SER A 88 11.91 -1.78 6.83
N ASN A 89 12.47 -1.09 5.85
CA ASN A 89 12.86 0.32 6.01
C ASN A 89 12.00 1.30 5.22
N SER A 90 10.86 0.85 4.71
CA SER A 90 10.02 1.70 3.86
C SER A 90 8.53 1.60 4.21
N ILE A 91 7.79 2.58 3.72
CA ILE A 91 6.33 2.59 3.72
C ILE A 91 5.89 2.47 2.27
N GLY A 92 4.98 1.54 1.99
CA GLY A 92 4.44 1.33 0.66
C GLY A 92 3.09 2.00 0.49
N VAL A 93 2.96 2.80 -0.55
CA VAL A 93 1.71 3.46 -0.94
C VAL A 93 1.38 3.02 -2.35
N GLU A 94 0.21 2.43 -2.52
CA GLU A 94 -0.29 1.96 -3.81
C GLU A 94 -1.42 2.87 -4.29
N ILE A 95 -1.27 3.40 -5.49
CA ILE A 95 -2.30 4.24 -6.13
C ILE A 95 -3.09 3.38 -7.09
N CYS A 96 -4.41 3.36 -6.94
CA CYS A 96 -5.30 2.58 -7.79
C CYS A 96 -5.41 3.20 -9.17
N VAL A 97 -5.45 2.34 -10.19
CA VAL A 97 -5.53 2.73 -11.60
C VAL A 97 -6.79 2.16 -12.25
N ASN A 98 -7.80 1.84 -11.45
CA ASN A 98 -9.05 1.28 -11.93
C ASN A 98 -9.70 2.17 -12.97
N SER A 99 -10.17 1.55 -14.06
CA SER A 99 -10.69 2.27 -15.23
C SER A 99 -11.97 3.08 -14.95
N ASP A 100 -12.68 2.74 -13.89
CA ASP A 100 -13.90 3.45 -13.46
C ASP A 100 -13.61 4.55 -12.43
N GLY A 101 -12.35 4.85 -12.15
CA GLY A 101 -11.95 5.90 -11.23
C GLY A 101 -11.29 7.08 -11.93
N ASP A 102 -11.01 8.11 -11.15
CA ASP A 102 -10.28 9.30 -11.59
C ASP A 102 -8.85 9.22 -11.05
N TYR A 103 -7.91 8.90 -11.92
CA TYR A 103 -6.51 8.71 -11.52
C TYR A 103 -5.88 10.02 -10.98
N ASP A 104 -6.18 11.15 -11.60
CA ASP A 104 -5.64 12.44 -11.14
C ASP A 104 -6.12 12.76 -9.73
N LYS A 105 -7.37 12.42 -9.44
CA LYS A 105 -7.92 12.58 -8.08
C LYS A 105 -7.25 11.62 -7.10
N ALA A 106 -6.98 10.39 -7.51
CA ALA A 106 -6.26 9.43 -6.68
C ALA A 106 -4.85 9.93 -6.36
N LEU A 107 -4.14 10.49 -7.34
CA LEU A 107 -2.82 11.10 -7.13
C LEU A 107 -2.90 12.24 -6.12
N GLU A 108 -3.91 13.10 -6.25
CA GLU A 108 -4.12 14.20 -5.32
C GLU A 108 -4.36 13.68 -3.90
N ASN A 109 -5.20 12.66 -3.76
CA ASN A 109 -5.48 12.05 -2.47
C ASN A 109 -4.22 11.41 -1.84
N ALA A 110 -3.37 10.80 -2.65
CA ALA A 110 -2.13 10.19 -2.17
C ALA A 110 -1.19 11.20 -1.50
N ARG A 111 -1.30 12.47 -1.82
CA ARG A 111 -0.49 13.53 -1.19
C ARG A 111 -0.77 13.66 0.31
N VAL A 112 -1.91 13.17 0.77
CA VAL A 112 -2.25 13.22 2.20
C VAL A 112 -1.35 12.30 3.03
N VAL A 113 -0.90 11.17 2.46
CA VAL A 113 -0.09 10.17 3.17
C VAL A 113 1.40 10.23 2.83
N ILE A 114 1.77 11.01 1.85
CA ILE A 114 3.17 11.13 1.43
C ILE A 114 3.89 12.22 2.24
#